data_154ca0b6d1856bbcab8ddd993b308ea1
#
_entry.id   154ca0b6d1856bbcab8ddd993b308ea1
#
_cell.length_a   1.000
_cell.length_b   1.000
_cell.length_c   1.000
_cell.angle_alpha   90.00
_cell.angle_beta   90.00
_cell.angle_gamma   90.00
#
_symmetry.space_group_name_H-M   'P 1'
#
loop_
_entity.id
_entity.type
_entity.pdbx_description
1 polymer ?
#
loop_
_entity_poly.entity_id
_entity_poly.type
_entity_poly.pdbx_seq_one_letter_code
_entity_poly.pdbx_strand_id
1 'polypeptide(L)'
;MKSSAGPHSDDWVICLCAEWCGVCREWRAAFEAAAADHADVRFAWIDVEDEADAMGEVDVETFPTLLVASRGRPMFFGPVLPSAGQFQRLLETVLAPGAAATGITREIAELFPRLVDSLRN
;
A
#
# COMPACT_ATOMS: atom_id res chain seq x y z
N MET A 1 -4.08 4.05 20.55
CA MET A 1 -4.47 4.19 20.04
C MET A 1 -5.11 4.14 19.45
N LYS A 2 -5.29 4.28 19.59
CA LYS A 2 -5.91 4.33 18.93
C LYS A 2 -5.88 4.84 18.08
N SER A 3 -5.87 4.76 18.36
CA SER A 3 -5.38 5.20 17.10
C SER A 3 -6.39 6.03 16.33
N SER A 4 -5.87 7.07 15.69
CA SER A 4 -6.65 7.90 14.80
C SER A 4 -7.23 7.08 13.64
N ALA A 5 -6.60 5.98 13.32
CA ALA A 5 -7.05 5.07 12.28
C ALA A 5 -8.17 4.15 12.77
N GLY A 6 -9.06 4.68 13.58
CA GLY A 6 -10.13 3.91 14.17
C GLY A 6 -11.18 3.44 13.18
N PRO A 7 -12.41 3.27 13.65
CA PRO A 7 -13.46 2.60 12.86
C PRO A 7 -13.78 3.28 11.52
N HIS A 8 -13.36 4.49 11.33
CA HIS A 8 -13.64 5.20 10.08
C HIS A 8 -12.54 5.06 9.06
N SER A 9 -11.42 4.41 9.41
CA SER A 9 -10.29 4.34 8.50
C SER A 9 -10.32 3.05 7.70
N ASP A 10 -10.87 3.16 6.50
CA ASP A 10 -10.77 2.09 5.51
C ASP A 10 -9.79 2.46 4.42
N ASP A 11 -8.93 3.44 4.70
CA ASP A 11 -7.87 3.84 3.79
C ASP A 11 -6.59 3.07 4.12
N TRP A 12 -5.98 2.50 3.11
CA TRP A 12 -4.77 1.69 3.26
C TRP A 12 -3.71 2.11 2.26
N VAL A 13 -2.48 2.11 2.71
CA VAL A 13 -1.31 2.21 1.83
C VAL A 13 -0.44 1.00 2.13
N ILE A 14 -0.42 0.06 1.22
CA ILE A 14 0.31 -1.19 1.39
C ILE A 14 1.51 -1.19 0.45
N CYS A 15 2.70 -1.28 1.01
CA CYS A 15 3.93 -1.36 0.22
C CYS A 15 4.34 -2.81 0.07
N LEU A 16 4.46 -3.24 -1.17
CA LEU A 16 4.87 -4.59 -1.51
C LEU A 16 6.34 -4.54 -1.91
N CYS A 17 7.17 -5.19 -1.13
CA CYS A 17 8.62 -5.18 -1.33
C CYS A 17 9.19 -6.58 -1.15
N ALA A 18 10.49 -6.69 -1.37
CA ALA A 18 11.21 -7.91 -1.08
C ALA A 18 12.40 -7.53 -0.19
N GLU A 19 12.66 -8.33 0.82
CA GLU A 19 13.71 -8.02 1.78
C GLU A 19 15.10 -7.91 1.13
N TRP A 20 15.32 -8.68 0.09
CA TRP A 20 16.60 -8.66 -0.63
C TRP A 20 16.78 -7.42 -1.50
N CYS A 21 15.74 -6.64 -1.69
CA CYS A 21 15.80 -5.47 -2.55
C CYS A 21 16.35 -4.27 -1.79
N GLY A 22 17.53 -3.79 -2.20
CA GLY A 22 18.18 -2.65 -1.55
C GLY A 22 17.38 -1.37 -1.67
N VAL A 23 16.71 -1.17 -2.81
CA VAL A 23 15.87 0.02 -3.03
C VAL A 23 14.76 0.09 -2.00
N CYS A 24 14.14 -1.05 -1.70
CA CYS A 24 13.08 -1.09 -0.69
C CYS A 24 13.60 -0.66 0.68
N ARG A 25 14.77 -1.13 1.05
CA ARG A 25 15.33 -0.78 2.35
C ARG A 25 15.65 0.70 2.45
N GLU A 26 16.13 1.29 1.35
CA GLU A 26 16.48 2.70 1.35
C GLU A 26 15.25 3.59 1.45
N TRP A 27 14.17 3.21 0.81
CA TRP A 27 13.00 4.07 0.80
C TRP A 27 12.07 3.86 2.00
N ARG A 28 12.34 2.85 2.82
CA ARG A 28 11.50 2.54 3.97
C ARG A 28 11.32 3.73 4.92
N ALA A 29 12.38 4.53 5.09
CA ALA A 29 12.30 5.71 5.94
C ALA A 29 11.28 6.72 5.40
N ALA A 30 11.23 6.91 4.08
CA ALA A 30 10.25 7.81 3.47
C ALA A 30 8.83 7.27 3.65
N PHE A 31 8.67 5.96 3.54
CA PHE A 31 7.38 5.31 3.77
C PHE A 31 6.90 5.53 5.21
N GLU A 32 7.79 5.33 6.17
CA GLU A 32 7.44 5.50 7.59
C GLU A 32 7.16 6.95 7.94
N ALA A 33 7.89 7.88 7.31
CA ALA A 33 7.63 9.30 7.51
C ALA A 33 6.24 9.68 6.99
N ALA A 34 5.85 9.15 5.84
CA ALA A 34 4.52 9.39 5.31
C ALA A 34 3.44 8.81 6.22
N ALA A 35 3.70 7.65 6.81
CA ALA A 35 2.75 7.04 7.74
C ALA A 35 2.52 7.94 8.95
N ALA A 36 3.57 8.60 9.43
CA ALA A 36 3.44 9.52 10.55
C ALA A 36 2.61 10.76 10.17
N ASP A 37 2.70 11.20 8.90
CA ASP A 37 1.97 12.37 8.43
C ASP A 37 0.51 12.09 8.08
N HIS A 38 0.15 10.81 7.92
CA HIS A 38 -1.21 10.40 7.55
C HIS A 38 -1.77 9.45 8.60
N ALA A 39 -1.98 9.97 9.81
CA ALA A 39 -2.36 9.15 10.95
C ALA A 39 -3.73 8.49 10.79
N ASP A 40 -4.56 9.02 9.91
CA ASP A 40 -5.89 8.46 9.64
C ASP A 40 -5.90 7.40 8.54
N VAL A 41 -4.72 7.09 7.98
CA VAL A 41 -4.55 6.08 6.95
C VAL A 41 -3.72 4.93 7.52
N ARG A 42 -4.09 3.71 7.20
CA ARG A 42 -3.34 2.53 7.65
C ARG A 42 -2.23 2.23 6.66
N PHE A 43 -0.99 2.25 7.15
CA PHE A 43 0.17 1.93 6.34
C PHE A 43 0.68 0.55 6.73
N ALA A 44 1.01 -0.25 5.72
CA ALA A 44 1.54 -1.59 5.95
C ALA A 44 2.68 -1.88 5.00
N TRP A 45 3.70 -2.54 5.51
CA TRP A 45 4.85 -2.97 4.72
C TRP A 45 4.81 -4.48 4.65
N ILE A 46 4.76 -5.02 3.44
CA ILE A 46 4.65 -6.45 3.23
C ILE A 46 5.83 -6.94 2.39
N ASP A 47 6.49 -7.98 2.89
CA ASP A 47 7.45 -8.73 2.08
C ASP A 47 6.67 -9.77 1.30
N VAL A 48 6.75 -9.71 -0.02
CA VAL A 48 5.93 -10.58 -0.88
C VAL A 48 6.30 -12.06 -0.74
N GLU A 49 7.51 -12.35 -0.30
CA GLU A 49 7.91 -13.74 -0.10
C GLU A 49 7.37 -14.29 1.21
N ASP A 50 7.33 -13.46 2.25
CA ASP A 50 6.77 -13.87 3.53
C ASP A 50 5.25 -14.06 3.45
N GLU A 51 4.58 -13.30 2.57
CA GLU A 51 3.14 -13.35 2.42
C GLU A 51 2.73 -14.00 1.09
N ALA A 52 3.51 -14.97 0.64
CA ALA A 52 3.28 -15.63 -0.63
C ALA A 52 1.87 -16.22 -0.74
N ASP A 53 1.35 -16.76 0.36
CA ASP A 53 0.00 -17.33 0.37
C ASP A 53 -1.06 -16.28 0.10
N ALA A 54 -0.93 -15.10 0.72
CA ALA A 54 -1.88 -14.02 0.52
C ALA A 54 -1.74 -13.42 -0.88
N MET A 55 -0.51 -13.36 -1.41
CA MET A 55 -0.26 -12.86 -2.75
C MET A 55 -0.92 -13.73 -3.82
N GLY A 56 -0.99 -15.04 -3.57
CA GLY A 56 -1.60 -15.95 -4.52
C GLY A 56 -0.85 -15.97 -5.84
N GLU A 57 -1.56 -15.74 -6.92
CA GLU A 57 -0.97 -15.75 -8.26
C GLU A 57 -0.54 -14.36 -8.73
N VAL A 58 -0.69 -13.35 -7.89
CA VAL A 58 -0.28 -12.00 -8.26
C VAL A 58 1.23 -11.88 -8.13
N ASP A 59 1.89 -11.58 -9.24
CA ASP A 59 3.34 -11.39 -9.28
C ASP A 59 3.68 -9.91 -9.23
N VAL A 60 4.70 -9.57 -8.46
CA VAL A 60 5.24 -8.21 -8.40
C VAL A 60 6.67 -8.29 -8.91
N GLU A 61 6.92 -7.63 -10.03
CA GLU A 61 8.24 -7.71 -10.67
C GLU A 61 9.10 -6.48 -10.41
N THR A 62 8.48 -5.37 -10.05
CA THR A 62 9.18 -4.12 -9.79
C THR A 62 8.91 -3.67 -8.37
N PHE A 63 9.96 -3.36 -7.64
CA PHE A 63 9.84 -2.92 -6.24
C PHE A 63 10.37 -1.50 -6.08
N PRO A 64 9.77 -0.68 -5.25
CA PRO A 64 8.55 -0.97 -4.51
C PRO A 64 7.30 -0.83 -5.38
N THR A 65 6.28 -1.60 -5.03
CA THR A 65 4.95 -1.50 -5.64
C THR A 65 3.97 -1.16 -4.52
N LEU A 66 3.03 -0.28 -4.83
CA LEU A 66 2.02 0.14 -3.85
C LEU A 66 0.65 -0.35 -4.24
N LEU A 67 -0.13 -0.73 -3.22
CA LEU A 67 -1.56 -0.94 -3.33
C LEU A 67 -2.19 0.07 -2.38
N VAL A 68 -2.94 1.03 -2.93
CA VAL A 68 -3.59 2.07 -2.15
C VAL A 68 -5.10 1.88 -2.24
N ALA A 69 -5.77 1.88 -1.10
CA ALA A 69 -7.22 1.74 -1.04
C ALA A 69 -7.82 2.92 -0.30
N SER A 70 -8.98 3.35 -0.76
CA SER A 70 -9.74 4.42 -0.14
C SER A 70 -11.15 3.92 0.12
N ARG A 71 -11.60 4.08 1.36
CA ARG A 71 -12.94 3.65 1.78
C ARG A 71 -13.18 2.16 1.52
N GLY A 72 -12.14 1.36 1.72
CA GLY A 72 -12.22 -0.08 1.56
C GLY A 72 -12.15 -0.54 0.11
N ARG A 73 -11.84 0.34 -0.82
CA ARG A 73 -11.79 0.03 -2.26
C ARG A 73 -10.40 0.29 -2.81
N PRO A 74 -9.79 -0.70 -3.47
CA PRO A 74 -8.50 -0.48 -4.12
C PRO A 74 -8.61 0.61 -5.18
N MET A 75 -7.71 1.58 -5.12
CA MET A 75 -7.73 2.72 -6.03
C MET A 75 -6.47 2.83 -6.86
N PHE A 76 -5.36 2.26 -6.40
CA PHE A 76 -4.11 2.31 -7.15
C PHE A 76 -3.32 1.04 -6.90
N PHE A 77 -2.76 0.50 -7.98
CA PHE A 77 -1.80 -0.59 -7.87
C PHE A 77 -0.74 -0.39 -8.95
N GLY A 78 0.52 -0.34 -8.55
CA GLY A 78 1.58 -0.22 -9.52
C GLY A 78 2.91 0.10 -8.86
N PRO A 79 3.99 0.02 -9.64
CA PRO A 79 5.32 0.39 -9.14
C PRO A 79 5.41 1.89 -8.93
N VAL A 80 6.24 2.29 -7.97
CA VAL A 80 6.47 3.70 -7.67
C VAL A 80 7.95 3.94 -7.58
N LEU A 81 8.34 5.18 -7.85
CA LEU A 81 9.73 5.58 -7.66
C LEU A 81 9.98 5.80 -6.16
N PRO A 82 11.17 5.42 -5.67
CA PRO A 82 11.49 5.58 -4.25
C PRO A 82 11.84 7.04 -3.93
N SER A 83 10.91 7.93 -4.20
CA SER A 83 11.04 9.37 -4.01
C SER A 83 9.96 9.86 -3.08
N ALA A 84 10.35 10.47 -1.95
CA ALA A 84 9.40 10.95 -0.96
C ALA A 84 8.42 11.96 -1.56
N GLY A 85 8.90 12.86 -2.42
CA GLY A 85 8.05 13.87 -3.04
C GLY A 85 7.02 13.27 -3.99
N GLN A 86 7.42 12.30 -4.79
CA GLN A 86 6.49 11.65 -5.70
C GLN A 86 5.48 10.78 -4.95
N PHE A 87 5.93 10.11 -3.91
CA PHE A 87 5.05 9.32 -3.05
C PHE A 87 3.98 10.20 -2.42
N GLN A 88 4.39 11.34 -1.88
CA GLN A 88 3.45 12.29 -1.27
C GLN A 88 2.39 12.75 -2.27
N ARG A 89 2.81 13.10 -3.48
CA ARG A 89 1.86 13.54 -4.52
C ARG A 89 0.92 12.42 -4.93
N LEU A 90 1.44 11.19 -5.02
CA LEU A 90 0.61 10.04 -5.35
C LEU A 90 -0.49 9.86 -4.30
N LEU A 91 -0.14 9.91 -3.02
CA LEU A 91 -1.12 9.75 -1.96
C LEU A 91 -2.16 10.86 -1.99
N GLU A 92 -1.75 12.10 -2.21
CA GLU A 92 -2.68 13.21 -2.30
C GLU A 92 -3.66 13.03 -3.45
N THR A 93 -3.18 12.52 -4.58
CA THR A 93 -4.02 12.29 -5.75
C THR A 93 -4.98 11.12 -5.54
N VAL A 94 -4.46 10.00 -5.06
CA VAL A 94 -5.24 8.76 -4.96
C VAL A 94 -6.28 8.83 -3.85
N LEU A 95 -5.93 9.48 -2.75
CA LEU A 95 -6.82 9.58 -1.59
C LEU A 95 -7.78 10.76 -1.68
N ALA A 96 -7.68 11.57 -2.72
CA ALA A 96 -8.57 12.70 -2.91
C ALA A 96 -9.99 12.23 -3.21
N PRO A 97 -11.02 12.96 -2.74
CA PRO A 97 -12.39 12.62 -3.06
C PRO A 97 -12.61 12.62 -4.57
N GLY A 98 -13.27 11.60 -5.09
CA GLY A 98 -13.57 11.51 -6.50
C GLY A 98 -12.43 11.03 -7.39
N ALA A 99 -11.32 10.58 -6.80
CA ALA A 99 -10.20 10.07 -7.59
C ALA A 99 -10.63 8.82 -8.37
N ALA A 100 -10.06 8.65 -9.57
CA ALA A 100 -10.32 7.49 -10.39
C ALA A 100 -9.34 6.37 -10.05
N ALA A 101 -9.81 5.12 -10.11
CA ALA A 101 -8.95 3.97 -9.87
C ALA A 101 -7.96 3.80 -11.02
N THR A 102 -6.74 3.40 -10.70
CA THR A 102 -5.67 3.20 -11.68
C THR A 102 -4.96 1.88 -11.38
N GLY A 103 -4.82 1.04 -12.39
CA GLY A 103 -4.08 -0.22 -12.25
C GLY A 103 -4.82 -1.31 -11.50
N ILE A 104 -6.11 -1.15 -11.28
CA ILE A 104 -6.89 -2.12 -10.53
C ILE A 104 -7.55 -3.11 -11.48
N THR A 105 -7.00 -4.32 -11.51
CA THR A 105 -7.60 -5.43 -12.22
C THR A 105 -8.45 -6.24 -11.25
N ARG A 106 -9.18 -7.21 -11.78
CA ARG A 106 -9.97 -8.12 -10.95
C ARG A 106 -9.07 -8.86 -9.95
N GLU A 107 -7.90 -9.28 -10.40
CA GLU A 107 -6.96 -9.98 -9.54
C GLU A 107 -6.50 -9.10 -8.38
N ILE A 108 -6.25 -7.83 -8.64
CA ILE A 108 -5.83 -6.89 -7.60
C ILE A 108 -6.98 -6.59 -6.65
N ALA A 109 -8.20 -6.47 -7.20
CA ALA A 109 -9.37 -6.26 -6.35
C ALA A 109 -9.58 -7.43 -5.40
N GLU A 110 -9.24 -8.64 -5.81
CA GLU A 110 -9.33 -9.82 -4.97
C GLU A 110 -8.14 -9.95 -4.02
N LEU A 111 -6.99 -9.44 -4.42
CA LEU A 111 -5.79 -9.46 -3.59
C LEU A 111 -5.96 -8.60 -2.33
N PHE A 112 -6.57 -7.45 -2.48
CA PHE A 112 -6.67 -6.48 -1.38
C PHE A 112 -7.27 -7.10 -0.10
N PRO A 113 -8.44 -7.75 -0.15
CA PRO A 113 -8.99 -8.33 1.09
C PRO A 113 -8.12 -9.44 1.66
N ARG A 114 -7.41 -10.20 0.83
CA ARG A 114 -6.50 -11.22 1.34
C ARG A 114 -5.34 -10.61 2.12
N LEU A 115 -4.80 -9.49 1.62
CA LEU A 115 -3.71 -8.80 2.31
C LEU A 115 -4.20 -8.19 3.62
N VAL A 116 -5.39 -7.59 3.61
CA VAL A 116 -5.95 -7.01 4.83
C VAL A 116 -6.16 -8.09 5.88
N ASP A 117 -6.69 -9.25 5.48
CA ASP A 117 -6.88 -10.36 6.41
C ASP A 117 -5.56 -10.85 6.99
N SER A 118 -4.53 -10.92 6.16
CA SER A 118 -3.19 -11.32 6.60
C SER A 118 -2.63 -10.32 7.62
N LEU A 119 -2.86 -9.04 7.39
CA LEU A 119 -2.37 -7.99 8.27
C LEU A 119 -3.10 -7.94 9.61
N ARG A 120 -4.33 -8.40 9.67
CA ARG A 120 -5.11 -8.42 10.89
C ARG A 120 -4.80 -9.62 11.78
N ASN A 121 -4.17 -10.60 11.23
CA ASN A 121 -3.75 -11.79 11.97
C ASN A 121 -2.30 -11.63 12.43
#